data_cc49a8c53662821e3a6f16f62481973f
#
_entry.id   cc49a8c53662821e3a6f16f62481973f
#
_cell.length_a   1.000
_cell.length_b   1.000
_cell.length_c   1.000
_cell.angle_alpha   90.00
_cell.angle_beta   90.00
_cell.angle_gamma   90.00
#
_symmetry.space_group_name_H-M   'P 1'
#
loop_
_entity.id
_entity.type
_entity.pdbx_description
1 polymer ?
#
loop_
_entity_poly.entity_id
_entity_poly.type
_entity_poly.pdbx_seq_one_letter_code
_entity_poly.pdbx_strand_id
1 'polypeptide(L)'
;KDFFEHHTGRMNLQNSFDLIHNMRFMYIHRYLQEENYNKVLVTDVKDVKFNSDPFTMLPSDKLVATGEVVKYKDHDWNMQHLIYNLGIFGFDFKEYEVLNVGVFGGSAELVKDISRDIFLLSAGKPKVADQTSFNYLARTLYKDKFIFTSIDDLVAVHCHVIKEGHVKLNLDKLKLYPIVHQYDRL
;
A
#
# COMPACT_ATOMS: atom_id res chain seq x y z
N LYS A 1 -5.39 -24.71 -1.89
CA LYS A 1 -6.01 -24.88 -0.56
C LYS A 1 -4.93 -25.19 0.49
N ASP A 2 -4.07 -26.14 0.20
CA ASP A 2 -3.09 -26.67 1.16
C ASP A 2 -1.92 -25.73 1.47
N PHE A 3 -1.49 -24.90 0.52
CA PHE A 3 -0.38 -23.98 0.73
C PHE A 3 -0.69 -22.91 1.80
N PHE A 4 -1.88 -22.32 1.75
CA PHE A 4 -2.29 -21.28 2.70
C PHE A 4 -2.60 -21.85 4.10
N GLU A 5 -3.22 -23.03 4.18
CA GLU A 5 -3.49 -23.72 5.45
C GLU A 5 -2.19 -24.11 6.16
N HIS A 6 -1.17 -24.54 5.42
CA HIS A 6 0.12 -24.94 6.00
C HIS A 6 0.92 -23.78 6.57
N HIS A 7 0.84 -22.59 5.95
CA HIS A 7 1.56 -21.40 6.41
C HIS A 7 0.83 -20.67 7.55
N THR A 8 -0.50 -20.64 7.54
CA THR A 8 -1.29 -19.99 8.60
C THR A 8 -1.28 -20.77 9.92
N GLY A 9 -1.18 -22.10 9.87
CA GLY A 9 -1.15 -22.95 11.07
C GLY A 9 0.12 -22.83 11.93
N ARG A 10 1.17 -22.17 11.43
CA ARG A 10 2.45 -21.94 12.16
C ARG A 10 2.65 -20.51 12.66
N MET A 11 1.76 -19.60 12.32
CA MET A 11 1.88 -18.22 12.79
C MET A 11 1.49 -18.14 14.27
N ASN A 12 2.44 -17.71 15.08
CA ASN A 12 2.21 -17.49 16.49
C ASN A 12 1.24 -16.30 16.64
N LEU A 13 -0.02 -16.59 16.96
CA LEU A 13 -1.15 -15.63 17.04
C LEU A 13 -1.00 -14.55 18.11
N GLN A 14 0.16 -14.42 18.75
CA GLN A 14 0.40 -13.40 19.79
C GLN A 14 0.35 -11.95 19.27
N ASN A 15 0.45 -11.72 17.95
CA ASN A 15 0.29 -10.41 17.34
C ASN A 15 -0.81 -10.44 16.27
N SER A 16 -2.06 -10.62 16.70
CA SER A 16 -3.24 -10.70 15.82
C SER A 16 -3.43 -9.46 14.91
N PHE A 17 -2.93 -8.31 15.32
CA PHE A 17 -3.01 -7.07 14.53
C PHE A 17 -2.13 -7.12 13.28
N ASP A 18 -0.90 -7.61 13.40
CA ASP A 18 0.05 -7.69 12.28
C ASP A 18 -0.42 -8.72 11.24
N LEU A 19 -1.07 -9.78 11.72
CA LEU A 19 -1.62 -10.81 10.88
C LEU A 19 -2.75 -10.29 9.96
N ILE A 20 -3.64 -9.45 10.49
CA ILE A 20 -4.78 -8.91 9.72
C ILE A 20 -4.29 -8.04 8.57
N HIS A 21 -3.31 -7.16 8.80
CA HIS A 21 -2.74 -6.30 7.76
C HIS A 21 -2.13 -7.12 6.61
N ASN A 22 -1.41 -8.18 6.93
CA ASN A 22 -0.81 -9.06 5.93
C ASN A 22 -1.86 -9.96 5.25
N MET A 23 -2.80 -10.51 6.03
CA MET A 23 -3.82 -11.45 5.55
C MET A 23 -4.82 -10.81 4.57
N ARG A 24 -5.09 -9.51 4.67
CA ARG A 24 -6.01 -8.83 3.74
C ARG A 24 -5.62 -9.06 2.27
N PHE A 25 -4.33 -9.12 1.98
CA PHE A 25 -3.83 -9.31 0.61
C PHE A 25 -4.07 -10.74 0.10
N MET A 26 -4.02 -11.74 0.97
CA MET A 26 -4.45 -13.09 0.61
C MET A 26 -5.94 -13.13 0.22
N TYR A 27 -6.79 -12.44 1.00
CA TYR A 27 -8.23 -12.41 0.70
C TYR A 27 -8.53 -11.64 -0.58
N ILE A 28 -7.85 -10.52 -0.83
CA ILE A 28 -7.98 -9.76 -2.08
C ILE A 28 -7.58 -10.65 -3.27
N HIS A 29 -6.43 -11.32 -3.19
CA HIS A 29 -5.99 -12.24 -4.23
C HIS A 29 -7.03 -13.33 -4.52
N ARG A 30 -7.52 -14.02 -3.48
CA ARG A 30 -8.51 -15.08 -3.64
C ARG A 30 -9.81 -14.58 -4.24
N TYR A 31 -10.31 -13.46 -3.77
CA TYR A 31 -11.52 -12.85 -4.29
C TYR A 31 -11.38 -12.53 -5.80
N LEU A 32 -10.25 -11.97 -6.19
CA LEU A 32 -9.97 -11.64 -7.59
C LEU A 32 -9.64 -12.85 -8.47
N GLN A 33 -9.49 -14.06 -7.90
CA GLN A 33 -9.45 -15.29 -8.68
C GLN A 33 -10.85 -15.77 -9.12
N GLU A 34 -11.87 -15.43 -8.33
CA GLU A 34 -13.24 -15.86 -8.56
C GLU A 34 -14.05 -14.85 -9.36
N GLU A 35 -13.58 -13.58 -9.42
CA GLU A 35 -14.27 -12.46 -10.02
C GLU A 35 -13.50 -11.87 -11.20
N ASN A 36 -14.23 -11.35 -12.19
CA ASN A 36 -13.64 -10.79 -13.39
C ASN A 36 -13.88 -9.26 -13.46
N TYR A 37 -12.90 -8.49 -13.06
CA TYR A 37 -12.90 -7.03 -13.11
C TYR A 37 -11.82 -6.52 -14.06
N ASN A 38 -12.06 -5.36 -14.69
CA ASN A 38 -11.03 -4.67 -15.49
C ASN A 38 -10.08 -3.87 -14.60
N LYS A 39 -10.65 -3.21 -13.58
CA LYS A 39 -9.91 -2.34 -12.66
C LYS A 39 -10.34 -2.61 -11.23
N VAL A 40 -9.40 -2.50 -10.31
CA VAL A 40 -9.62 -2.64 -8.86
C VAL A 40 -8.91 -1.51 -8.14
N LEU A 41 -9.56 -0.97 -7.12
CA LEU A 41 -8.98 -0.05 -6.16
C LEU A 41 -8.97 -0.72 -4.79
N VAL A 42 -7.79 -0.84 -4.20
CA VAL A 42 -7.59 -1.32 -2.83
C VAL A 42 -7.49 -0.09 -1.92
N THR A 43 -8.30 -0.06 -0.85
CA THR A 43 -8.26 1.01 0.15
C THR A 43 -8.36 0.48 1.57
N ASP A 44 -7.85 1.23 2.52
CA ASP A 44 -8.25 1.09 3.91
C ASP A 44 -9.75 1.45 4.04
N VAL A 45 -10.42 1.02 5.11
CA VAL A 45 -11.89 1.08 5.17
C VAL A 45 -12.41 2.27 5.99
N LYS A 46 -11.76 2.58 7.12
CA LYS A 46 -12.31 3.55 8.07
C LYS A 46 -11.98 5.00 7.75
N ASP A 47 -10.84 5.24 7.18
CA ASP A 47 -10.21 6.54 7.08
C ASP A 47 -9.99 7.02 5.64
N VAL A 48 -10.79 6.49 4.71
CA VAL A 48 -10.79 6.90 3.29
C VAL A 48 -12.11 7.58 2.93
N LYS A 49 -11.99 8.73 2.25
CA LYS A 49 -13.11 9.47 1.69
C LYS A 49 -12.92 9.65 0.19
N PHE A 50 -13.99 9.43 -0.57
CA PHE A 50 -14.04 9.69 -2.01
C PHE A 50 -14.76 11.01 -2.28
N ASN A 51 -14.10 11.93 -3.00
CA ASN A 51 -14.72 13.19 -3.43
C ASN A 51 -15.24 13.10 -4.87
N SER A 52 -14.71 12.17 -5.67
CA SER A 52 -15.17 11.87 -7.04
C SER A 52 -14.89 10.40 -7.37
N ASP A 53 -15.32 9.94 -8.54
CA ASP A 53 -15.08 8.58 -9.01
C ASP A 53 -13.56 8.35 -9.26
N PRO A 54 -12.88 7.53 -8.46
CA PRO A 54 -11.44 7.29 -8.61
C PRO A 54 -11.11 6.43 -9.82
N PHE A 55 -12.07 5.66 -10.36
CA PHE A 55 -11.82 4.75 -11.48
C PHE A 55 -11.53 5.47 -12.79
N THR A 56 -11.88 6.74 -12.89
CA THR A 56 -11.53 7.58 -14.04
C THR A 56 -10.04 7.81 -14.18
N MET A 57 -9.29 7.73 -13.07
CA MET A 57 -7.84 7.97 -13.02
C MET A 57 -7.01 6.68 -13.02
N LEU A 58 -7.66 5.53 -12.81
CA LEU A 58 -6.94 4.26 -12.78
C LEU A 58 -6.74 3.71 -14.19
N PRO A 59 -5.51 3.30 -14.56
CA PRO A 59 -5.23 2.63 -15.83
C PRO A 59 -5.76 1.18 -15.80
N SER A 60 -5.97 0.61 -16.99
CA SER A 60 -6.37 -0.79 -17.14
C SER A 60 -5.19 -1.76 -17.31
N ASP A 61 -3.99 -1.24 -17.53
CA ASP A 61 -2.77 -2.01 -17.85
C ASP A 61 -1.62 -1.79 -16.87
N LYS A 62 -1.79 -0.87 -15.92
CA LYS A 62 -0.80 -0.55 -14.88
C LYS A 62 -1.45 -0.43 -13.51
N LEU A 63 -0.61 -0.27 -12.49
CA LEU A 63 -0.98 0.10 -11.13
C LEU A 63 -0.63 1.57 -10.87
N VAL A 64 -1.40 2.21 -10.00
CA VAL A 64 -1.12 3.55 -9.47
C VAL A 64 -0.94 3.45 -7.97
N ALA A 65 0.09 4.09 -7.46
CA ALA A 65 0.31 4.28 -6.03
C ALA A 65 0.80 5.71 -5.78
N THR A 66 0.28 6.32 -4.73
CA THR A 66 0.66 7.68 -4.34
C THR A 66 1.68 7.64 -3.20
N GLY A 67 2.71 8.46 -3.32
CA GLY A 67 3.73 8.64 -2.30
C GLY A 67 3.26 9.45 -1.10
N GLU A 68 3.94 9.27 0.02
CA GLU A 68 3.73 10.00 1.28
C GLU A 68 4.58 11.29 1.38
N VAL A 69 5.18 11.74 0.27
CA VAL A 69 6.05 12.93 0.20
C VAL A 69 7.28 12.86 1.13
N VAL A 70 7.48 11.75 1.80
CA VAL A 70 8.57 11.51 2.72
C VAL A 70 9.41 10.32 2.26
N LYS A 71 10.74 10.44 2.36
CA LYS A 71 11.65 9.34 2.06
C LYS A 71 11.78 8.43 3.29
N TYR A 72 12.13 7.17 3.05
CA TYR A 72 12.36 6.22 4.13
C TYR A 72 13.36 6.73 5.17
N LYS A 73 14.50 7.30 4.74
CA LYS A 73 15.53 7.83 5.66
C LYS A 73 15.04 8.99 6.55
N ASP A 74 14.01 9.69 6.13
CA ASP A 74 13.47 10.87 6.81
C ASP A 74 12.24 10.54 7.68
N HIS A 75 11.92 9.23 7.82
CA HIS A 75 10.77 8.77 8.59
C HIS A 75 11.13 7.51 9.41
N ASP A 76 11.41 7.69 10.68
CA ASP A 76 11.94 6.65 11.57
C ASP A 76 11.11 5.37 11.59
N TRP A 77 9.79 5.48 11.69
CA TRP A 77 8.92 4.31 11.73
C TRP A 77 9.03 3.48 10.45
N ASN A 78 8.93 4.13 9.29
CA ASN A 78 9.04 3.45 7.99
C ASN A 78 10.43 2.83 7.79
N MET A 79 11.50 3.57 8.17
CA MET A 79 12.87 3.07 8.06
C MET A 79 13.13 1.88 8.96
N GLN A 80 12.66 1.91 10.21
CA GLN A 80 12.78 0.77 11.12
C GLN A 80 12.07 -0.46 10.60
N HIS A 81 10.83 -0.31 10.07
CA HIS A 81 10.09 -1.43 9.48
C HIS A 81 10.76 -1.98 8.21
N LEU A 82 11.34 -1.10 7.41
CA LEU A 82 12.09 -1.49 6.21
C LEU A 82 13.28 -2.37 6.58
N ILE A 83 14.12 -1.91 7.52
CA ILE A 83 15.30 -2.69 7.99
C ILE A 83 14.85 -3.98 8.66
N TYR A 84 13.81 -3.92 9.48
CA TYR A 84 13.33 -5.09 10.22
C TYR A 84 12.82 -6.20 9.29
N ASN A 85 12.13 -5.83 8.20
CA ASN A 85 11.54 -6.79 7.29
C ASN A 85 12.48 -7.25 6.16
N LEU A 86 13.41 -6.39 5.71
CA LEU A 86 14.32 -6.67 4.59
C LEU A 86 15.78 -6.82 5.03
N GLY A 87 16.10 -6.56 6.30
CA GLY A 87 17.46 -6.60 6.79
C GLY A 87 18.34 -5.56 6.11
N ILE A 88 19.60 -5.94 5.77
CA ILE A 88 20.57 -5.06 5.14
C ILE A 88 20.09 -4.52 3.77
N PHE A 89 19.28 -5.28 3.03
CA PHE A 89 18.72 -4.85 1.75
C PHE A 89 17.76 -3.65 1.90
N GLY A 90 17.22 -3.40 3.11
CA GLY A 90 16.43 -2.22 3.37
C GLY A 90 17.18 -0.90 3.16
N PHE A 91 18.49 -0.87 3.35
CA PHE A 91 19.29 0.33 3.14
C PHE A 91 19.31 0.82 1.69
N ASP A 92 19.13 -0.06 0.72
CA ASP A 92 19.08 0.30 -0.70
C ASP A 92 17.83 1.12 -1.03
N PHE A 93 16.80 1.06 -0.16
CA PHE A 93 15.52 1.75 -0.34
C PHE A 93 15.44 3.10 0.40
N LYS A 94 16.41 3.47 1.21
CA LYS A 94 16.37 4.65 2.08
C LYS A 94 16.09 5.98 1.36
N GLU A 95 16.53 6.11 0.10
CA GLU A 95 16.34 7.32 -0.71
C GLU A 95 15.01 7.35 -1.46
N TYR A 96 14.25 6.25 -1.47
CA TYR A 96 12.95 6.23 -2.11
C TYR A 96 11.89 6.88 -1.22
N GLU A 97 10.94 7.54 -1.87
CA GLU A 97 9.71 7.99 -1.23
C GLU A 97 8.88 6.79 -0.79
N VAL A 98 8.26 6.90 0.38
CA VAL A 98 7.35 5.85 0.89
C VAL A 98 6.06 5.88 0.08
N LEU A 99 5.69 4.73 -0.49
CA LEU A 99 4.37 4.54 -1.10
C LEU A 99 3.40 4.01 -0.04
N ASN A 100 2.24 4.62 0.06
CA ASN A 100 1.23 4.18 1.02
C ASN A 100 0.45 2.97 0.47
N VAL A 101 0.46 1.87 1.22
CA VAL A 101 -0.22 0.63 0.83
C VAL A 101 -1.71 0.65 1.13
N GLY A 102 -2.18 1.63 1.88
CA GLY A 102 -3.60 1.82 2.21
C GLY A 102 -4.45 2.33 1.05
N VAL A 103 -3.81 2.79 -0.06
CA VAL A 103 -4.51 3.22 -1.29
C VAL A 103 -3.64 2.92 -2.50
N PHE A 104 -4.05 1.96 -3.32
CA PHE A 104 -3.47 1.71 -4.64
C PHE A 104 -4.47 1.00 -5.53
N GLY A 105 -4.29 1.06 -6.85
CA GLY A 105 -5.22 0.40 -7.76
C GLY A 105 -4.78 0.46 -9.21
N GLY A 106 -5.62 -0.06 -10.10
CA GLY A 106 -5.37 -0.14 -11.54
C GLY A 106 -5.89 -1.44 -12.14
N SER A 107 -5.10 -2.06 -13.03
CA SER A 107 -5.40 -3.37 -13.63
C SER A 107 -5.74 -4.41 -12.56
N ALA A 108 -6.91 -5.03 -12.67
CA ALA A 108 -7.36 -6.06 -11.74
C ALA A 108 -6.40 -7.26 -11.69
N GLU A 109 -5.85 -7.65 -12.84
CA GLU A 109 -4.86 -8.73 -12.93
C GLU A 109 -3.60 -8.40 -12.14
N LEU A 110 -3.08 -7.16 -12.29
CA LEU A 110 -1.90 -6.73 -11.54
C LEU A 110 -2.19 -6.57 -10.05
N VAL A 111 -3.39 -6.09 -9.65
CA VAL A 111 -3.80 -6.04 -8.24
C VAL A 111 -3.86 -7.43 -7.65
N LYS A 112 -4.42 -8.41 -8.38
CA LYS A 112 -4.48 -9.81 -7.97
C LYS A 112 -3.08 -10.38 -7.71
N ASP A 113 -2.17 -10.18 -8.65
CA ASP A 113 -0.82 -10.73 -8.59
C ASP A 113 0.02 -10.08 -7.49
N ILE A 114 0.05 -8.75 -7.42
CA ILE A 114 0.82 -8.06 -6.38
C ILE A 114 0.26 -8.35 -4.99
N SER A 115 -1.05 -8.54 -4.84
CA SER A 115 -1.64 -8.92 -3.55
C SER A 115 -1.15 -10.29 -3.08
N ARG A 116 -1.06 -11.29 -3.98
CA ARG A 116 -0.42 -12.57 -3.67
C ARG A 116 1.01 -12.37 -3.17
N ASP A 117 1.79 -11.58 -3.90
CA ASP A 117 3.21 -11.44 -3.66
C ASP A 117 3.49 -10.59 -2.39
N ILE A 118 2.64 -9.58 -2.08
CA ILE A 118 2.68 -8.88 -0.79
C ILE A 118 2.43 -9.87 0.35
N PHE A 119 1.39 -10.71 0.24
CA PHE A 119 1.11 -11.72 1.27
C PHE A 119 2.30 -12.67 1.45
N LEU A 120 2.83 -13.23 0.37
CA LEU A 120 3.95 -14.18 0.43
C LEU A 120 5.21 -13.56 1.06
N LEU A 121 5.51 -12.31 0.74
CA LEU A 121 6.69 -11.61 1.27
C LEU A 121 6.49 -11.17 2.73
N SER A 122 5.27 -10.88 3.14
CA SER A 122 4.94 -10.45 4.52
C SER A 122 4.62 -11.62 5.46
N ALA A 123 4.28 -12.79 4.93
CA ALA A 123 3.93 -13.96 5.74
C ALA A 123 5.07 -14.39 6.66
N GLY A 124 4.75 -14.61 7.93
CA GLY A 124 5.72 -15.03 8.94
C GLY A 124 6.68 -13.93 9.41
N LYS A 125 6.53 -12.69 8.94
CA LYS A 125 7.30 -11.56 9.49
C LYS A 125 6.79 -11.21 10.89
N PRO A 126 7.69 -10.87 11.81
CA PRO A 126 7.32 -10.61 13.21
C PRO A 126 6.70 -9.22 13.45
N LYS A 127 6.71 -8.36 12.45
CA LYS A 127 6.16 -7.00 12.45
C LYS A 127 5.24 -6.79 11.26
N VAL A 128 4.44 -5.72 11.29
CA VAL A 128 3.67 -5.26 10.13
C VAL A 128 4.61 -5.10 8.93
N ALA A 129 4.35 -5.80 7.85
CA ALA A 129 5.25 -5.91 6.71
C ALA A 129 4.58 -5.60 5.37
N ASP A 130 3.27 -5.34 5.35
CA ASP A 130 2.52 -5.09 4.13
C ASP A 130 3.03 -3.86 3.36
N GLN A 131 3.22 -2.71 4.01
CA GLN A 131 3.74 -1.50 3.38
C GLN A 131 5.18 -1.70 2.89
N THR A 132 6.03 -2.36 3.68
CA THR A 132 7.40 -2.67 3.28
C THR A 132 7.43 -3.60 2.07
N SER A 133 6.63 -4.68 2.10
CA SER A 133 6.52 -5.64 1.00
C SER A 133 5.99 -4.99 -0.27
N PHE A 134 4.96 -4.15 -0.15
CA PHE A 134 4.42 -3.38 -1.26
C PHE A 134 5.47 -2.48 -1.91
N ASN A 135 6.17 -1.68 -1.11
CA ASN A 135 7.21 -0.77 -1.60
C ASN A 135 8.37 -1.52 -2.26
N TYR A 136 8.79 -2.64 -1.68
CA TYR A 136 9.83 -3.50 -2.26
C TYR A 136 9.39 -4.03 -3.63
N LEU A 137 8.22 -4.64 -3.70
CA LEU A 137 7.69 -5.22 -4.94
C LEU A 137 7.46 -4.16 -6.02
N ALA A 138 6.86 -3.03 -5.66
CA ALA A 138 6.59 -1.94 -6.58
C ALA A 138 7.86 -1.39 -7.25
N ARG A 139 9.00 -1.41 -6.53
CA ARG A 139 10.27 -0.87 -7.03
C ARG A 139 11.23 -1.92 -7.59
N THR A 140 10.86 -3.18 -7.50
CA THR A 140 11.66 -4.30 -8.04
C THR A 140 10.89 -5.09 -9.09
N LEU A 141 10.14 -6.10 -8.68
CA LEU A 141 9.44 -7.01 -9.58
C LEU A 141 8.39 -6.32 -10.46
N TYR A 142 7.72 -5.29 -9.92
CA TYR A 142 6.63 -4.58 -10.59
C TYR A 142 7.02 -3.16 -11.06
N LYS A 143 8.30 -2.78 -11.06
CA LYS A 143 8.74 -1.39 -11.31
C LYS A 143 8.19 -0.79 -12.62
N ASP A 144 8.10 -1.58 -13.68
CA ASP A 144 7.62 -1.14 -14.99
C ASP A 144 6.08 -1.23 -15.13
N LYS A 145 5.42 -1.75 -14.11
CA LYS A 145 3.96 -1.90 -14.01
C LYS A 145 3.30 -0.81 -13.18
N PHE A 146 4.07 0.07 -12.54
CA PHE A 146 3.56 1.15 -11.71
C PHE A 146 3.65 2.51 -12.37
N ILE A 147 2.65 3.33 -12.10
CA ILE A 147 2.70 4.78 -12.18
C ILE A 147 2.77 5.28 -10.74
N PHE A 148 3.91 5.87 -10.38
CA PHE A 148 4.07 6.50 -9.08
C PHE A 148 3.58 7.93 -9.18
N THR A 149 2.64 8.30 -8.31
CA THR A 149 2.09 9.65 -8.24
C THR A 149 2.51 10.33 -6.94
N SER A 150 2.60 11.64 -7.00
CA SER A 150 2.86 12.50 -5.85
C SER A 150 1.57 13.21 -5.42
N ILE A 151 1.68 14.02 -4.39
CA ILE A 151 0.60 14.88 -3.94
C ILE A 151 0.15 15.88 -5.02
N ASP A 152 1.04 16.29 -5.91
CA ASP A 152 0.74 17.27 -6.96
C ASP A 152 -0.05 16.68 -8.14
N ASP A 153 -0.06 15.36 -8.27
CA ASP A 153 -0.78 14.65 -9.34
C ASP A 153 -2.29 14.56 -9.09
N LEU A 154 -2.76 15.00 -7.92
CA LEU A 154 -4.18 15.05 -7.53
C LEU A 154 -4.92 13.70 -7.67
N VAL A 155 -4.25 12.58 -7.40
CA VAL A 155 -4.85 11.23 -7.41
C VAL A 155 -5.35 10.88 -6.02
N ALA A 156 -4.43 10.85 -5.06
CA ALA A 156 -4.73 10.60 -3.66
C ALA A 156 -3.89 11.52 -2.77
N VAL A 157 -4.40 11.80 -1.58
CA VAL A 157 -3.66 12.51 -0.54
C VAL A 157 -3.71 11.71 0.76
N HIS A 158 -2.57 11.59 1.43
CA HIS A 158 -2.43 10.91 2.73
C HIS A 158 -2.33 11.97 3.83
N CYS A 159 -3.37 12.13 4.63
CA CYS A 159 -3.49 13.27 5.56
C CYS A 159 -2.51 13.23 6.73
N HIS A 160 -1.93 12.06 7.07
CA HIS A 160 -0.92 12.01 8.14
C HIS A 160 0.31 12.88 7.82
N VAL A 161 0.74 12.97 6.57
CA VAL A 161 1.90 13.80 6.18
C VAL A 161 1.63 15.30 6.35
N ILE A 162 0.36 15.71 6.27
CA ILE A 162 -0.06 17.10 6.56
C ILE A 162 0.02 17.35 8.06
N LYS A 163 -0.51 16.42 8.87
CA LYS A 163 -0.48 16.50 10.34
C LYS A 163 0.93 16.51 10.90
N GLU A 164 1.80 15.68 10.34
CA GLU A 164 3.20 15.59 10.76
C GLU A 164 4.06 16.75 10.24
N GLY A 165 3.49 17.63 9.42
CA GLY A 165 4.16 18.82 8.92
C GLY A 165 5.11 18.60 7.74
N HIS A 166 5.11 17.41 7.14
CA HIS A 166 5.90 17.11 5.94
C HIS A 166 5.39 17.89 4.73
N VAL A 167 4.08 18.21 4.72
CA VAL A 167 3.44 18.99 3.66
C VAL A 167 2.56 20.07 4.26
N LYS A 168 2.67 21.29 3.70
CA LYS A 168 1.75 22.39 3.98
C LYS A 168 0.68 22.40 2.88
N LEU A 169 -0.46 21.80 3.13
CA LEU A 169 -1.60 21.80 2.22
C LEU A 169 -2.75 22.60 2.84
N ASN A 170 -3.34 23.50 2.05
CA ASN A 170 -4.59 24.13 2.46
C ASN A 170 -5.70 23.06 2.44
N LEU A 171 -6.43 22.91 3.56
CA LEU A 171 -7.48 21.90 3.71
C LEU A 171 -8.60 22.02 2.65
N ASP A 172 -8.85 23.23 2.13
CA ASP A 172 -9.81 23.42 1.03
C ASP A 172 -9.40 22.69 -0.25
N LYS A 173 -8.08 22.50 -0.47
CA LYS A 173 -7.57 21.74 -1.62
C LYS A 173 -7.85 20.24 -1.52
N LEU A 174 -8.18 19.71 -0.35
CA LEU A 174 -8.52 18.29 -0.21
C LEU A 174 -9.70 17.88 -1.11
N LYS A 175 -10.59 18.82 -1.42
CA LYS A 175 -11.71 18.58 -2.33
C LYS A 175 -11.30 18.27 -3.77
N LEU A 176 -10.06 18.61 -4.16
CA LEU A 176 -9.51 18.37 -5.50
C LEU A 176 -9.07 16.92 -5.69
N TYR A 177 -8.79 16.21 -4.60
CA TYR A 177 -8.34 14.81 -4.67
C TYR A 177 -9.55 13.87 -4.75
N PRO A 178 -9.64 12.99 -5.73
CA PRO A 178 -10.60 11.91 -5.76
C PRO A 178 -10.59 11.07 -4.50
N ILE A 179 -9.41 10.82 -3.92
CA ILE A 179 -9.21 9.98 -2.74
C ILE A 179 -8.51 10.79 -1.65
N VAL A 180 -9.14 10.89 -0.48
CA VAL A 180 -8.55 11.47 0.74
C VAL A 180 -8.42 10.36 1.77
N HIS A 181 -7.19 9.94 2.05
CA HIS A 181 -6.87 8.88 2.99
C HIS A 181 -6.40 9.47 4.32
N GLN A 182 -6.75 8.79 5.43
CA GLN A 182 -6.42 9.21 6.80
C GLN A 182 -7.01 10.60 7.15
N TYR A 183 -8.20 10.88 6.62
CA TYR A 183 -8.88 12.16 6.82
C TYR A 183 -9.24 12.42 8.30
N ASP A 184 -9.35 11.38 9.11
CA ASP A 184 -9.64 11.41 10.54
C ASP A 184 -8.43 11.86 11.39
N ARG A 185 -7.27 12.05 10.76
CA ARG A 185 -6.04 12.52 11.42
C ARG A 185 -5.83 14.04 11.35
N LEU A 186 -6.69 14.76 10.66
CA LEU A 186 -6.60 16.22 10.50
C LEU A 186 -7.21 17.00 11.67
#